data_4ef5bd8c3856b9591144ed039c6e64cf
#
_entry.id   4ef5bd8c3856b9591144ed039c6e64cf
#
_cell.length_a   1.000
_cell.length_b   1.000
_cell.length_c   1.000
_cell.angle_alpha   90.00
_cell.angle_beta   90.00
_cell.angle_gamma   90.00
#
_symmetry.space_group_name_H-M   'P 1'
#
loop_
_entity.id
_entity.type
_entity.pdbx_description
1 polymer ?
#
loop_
_entity_poly.entity_id
_entity_poly.type
_entity_poly.pdbx_seq_one_letter_code
_entity_poly.pdbx_strand_id
1 'polypeptide(L)'
;MKRLFVIAIATVATFAAQAQSAKDIERAAFKRDSVAGVLADYRANYAREEEQQRKQLAPAILTLERELALLQADYERVVEVVSARDVKAALVEYDQAKLQPKTAEKSKTGVAGEAKSSYVPDANRLKRNLVANDYFVERLSASDYKSLSDAQQREVVVKAAVENQTKRYGELLALQRQYMEAPTREEADRLAKQFAAKVAQIAEYDNEITSMWSSLYYNKMYAYDLIMERNGNTPMLDFSAEGTARAEREVNENSDLYQSDALVGYYARKKALIEYELQLASMLSLTTSRDSLKVVAAELKNRDYRLSKLSLQRRSFIHYEDIEVKKTPFYTSKNPVPRTKVYDFGVIYRIRIGLFTNRPNISALRGVVPLSYTDAYNKGMYAYFVGGFRTEQEAKEGVTYLKKLGFRDPIVAVWVDGEYYPTLEDMHRSQSQYNLEISGVATLTEDMKAKILSHKSDCTISRIGSNFVIGTFEGKSSAEAVASDLRAMSGEISVKIVKKQ
;
A
#
# COMPACT_ATOMS: atom_id res chain seq x y z
N MET A 1 -15.38 41.77 11.88
CA MET A 1 -16.50 41.32 11.04
C MET A 1 -16.46 39.79 10.96
N LYS A 2 -17.15 39.15 11.87
CA LYS A 2 -17.25 37.69 11.97
C LYS A 2 -18.34 37.22 11.00
N ARG A 3 -18.00 36.47 9.98
CA ARG A 3 -18.99 35.83 9.11
C ARG A 3 -19.58 34.64 9.86
N LEU A 4 -20.79 34.80 10.36
CA LEU A 4 -21.65 33.69 10.79
C LEU A 4 -21.97 32.88 9.52
N PHE A 5 -21.37 31.70 9.38
CA PHE A 5 -21.86 30.70 8.45
C PHE A 5 -23.14 30.09 9.05
N VAL A 6 -24.27 30.58 8.60
CA VAL A 6 -25.57 29.91 8.78
C VAL A 6 -25.53 28.71 7.85
N ILE A 7 -25.20 27.53 8.37
CA ILE A 7 -25.40 26.28 7.66
C ILE A 7 -26.91 26.05 7.64
N ALA A 8 -27.51 26.19 6.48
CA ALA A 8 -28.92 25.91 6.27
C ALA A 8 -29.16 24.42 6.58
N ILE A 9 -30.05 24.16 7.55
CA ILE A 9 -30.63 22.86 7.82
C ILE A 9 -31.44 22.45 6.59
N ALA A 10 -30.80 21.74 5.66
CA ALA A 10 -31.48 21.13 4.53
C ALA A 10 -31.95 19.74 4.96
N THR A 11 -33.23 19.67 5.29
CA THR A 11 -34.11 18.49 5.24
C THR A 11 -33.41 17.13 5.17
N VAL A 12 -33.26 16.52 6.31
CA VAL A 12 -32.99 15.07 6.45
C VAL A 12 -34.29 14.34 6.07
N ALA A 13 -34.58 14.25 4.78
CA ALA A 13 -35.66 13.45 4.26
C ALA A 13 -35.09 12.31 3.41
N THR A 14 -35.13 11.10 3.96
CA THR A 14 -35.26 9.83 3.23
C THR A 14 -34.17 9.47 2.22
N PHE A 15 -32.89 9.58 2.58
CA PHE A 15 -31.82 8.97 1.78
C PHE A 15 -31.72 7.44 1.97
N ALA A 16 -32.16 6.90 3.08
CA ALA A 16 -32.04 5.48 3.40
C ALA A 16 -32.82 4.55 2.47
N ALA A 17 -33.92 5.02 1.88
CA ALA A 17 -34.72 4.19 0.94
C ALA A 17 -34.08 4.09 -0.46
N GLN A 18 -33.07 4.89 -0.78
CA GLN A 18 -32.39 4.93 -2.07
C GLN A 18 -30.89 4.58 -2.00
N ALA A 19 -30.35 4.30 -0.82
CA ALA A 19 -28.95 3.90 -0.67
C ALA A 19 -28.68 2.60 -1.46
N GLN A 20 -27.86 2.70 -2.50
CA GLN A 20 -27.64 1.62 -3.46
C GLN A 20 -26.20 1.10 -3.50
N SER A 21 -25.23 1.79 -2.87
CA SER A 21 -23.82 1.49 -3.07
C SER A 21 -22.94 1.92 -1.89
N ALA A 22 -21.70 1.41 -1.84
CA ALA A 22 -20.65 1.84 -0.90
C ALA A 22 -20.42 3.36 -0.91
N LYS A 23 -20.64 4.05 -2.06
CA LYS A 23 -20.55 5.52 -2.15
C LYS A 23 -21.57 6.25 -1.30
N ASP A 24 -22.70 5.63 -1.02
CA ASP A 24 -23.72 6.23 -0.13
C ASP A 24 -23.30 6.14 1.33
N ILE A 25 -22.59 5.05 1.71
CA ILE A 25 -21.94 4.92 3.02
C ILE A 25 -20.87 6.00 3.19
N GLU A 26 -20.00 6.20 2.19
CA GLU A 26 -18.97 7.23 2.23
C GLU A 26 -19.56 8.64 2.37
N ARG A 27 -20.65 8.93 1.65
CA ARG A 27 -21.33 10.23 1.77
C ARG A 27 -21.94 10.45 3.14
N ALA A 28 -22.56 9.43 3.72
CA ALA A 28 -23.12 9.50 5.06
C ALA A 28 -22.02 9.66 6.12
N ALA A 29 -20.93 8.89 5.99
CA ALA A 29 -19.75 9.01 6.84
C ALA A 29 -19.14 10.42 6.75
N PHE A 30 -18.91 10.94 5.56
CA PHE A 30 -18.33 12.26 5.35
C PHE A 30 -19.17 13.37 6.00
N LYS A 31 -20.51 13.33 5.88
CA LYS A 31 -21.39 14.30 6.52
C LYS A 31 -21.29 14.23 8.04
N ARG A 32 -21.35 13.04 8.61
CA ARG A 32 -21.20 12.80 10.04
C ARG A 32 -19.86 13.33 10.56
N ASP A 33 -18.77 12.96 9.89
CA ASP A 33 -17.41 13.31 10.32
C ASP A 33 -17.13 14.81 10.19
N SER A 34 -17.71 15.46 9.18
CA SER A 34 -17.67 16.92 9.05
C SER A 34 -18.31 17.62 10.25
N VAL A 35 -19.50 17.20 10.67
CA VAL A 35 -20.17 17.78 11.83
C VAL A 35 -19.44 17.44 13.12
N ALA A 36 -18.91 16.23 13.25
CA ALA A 36 -18.10 15.82 14.40
C ALA A 36 -16.84 16.70 14.54
N GLY A 37 -16.16 17.02 13.44
CA GLY A 37 -15.01 17.93 13.43
C GLY A 37 -15.38 19.33 13.92
N VAL A 38 -16.46 19.91 13.38
CA VAL A 38 -16.96 21.24 13.81
C VAL A 38 -17.34 21.23 15.29
N LEU A 39 -18.03 20.18 15.75
CA LEU A 39 -18.39 20.02 17.16
C LEU A 39 -17.16 19.94 18.07
N ALA A 40 -16.12 19.23 17.65
CA ALA A 40 -14.86 19.15 18.39
C ALA A 40 -14.19 20.54 18.55
N ASP A 41 -14.17 21.34 17.48
CA ASP A 41 -13.64 22.71 17.53
C ASP A 41 -14.47 23.62 18.47
N TYR A 42 -15.80 23.52 18.40
CA TYR A 42 -16.67 24.27 19.31
C TYR A 42 -16.47 23.89 20.77
N ARG A 43 -16.32 22.59 21.06
CA ARG A 43 -16.03 22.08 22.43
C ARG A 43 -14.65 22.55 22.91
N ALA A 44 -13.63 22.52 22.04
CA ALA A 44 -12.30 23.00 22.37
C ALA A 44 -12.30 24.51 22.66
N ASN A 45 -13.05 25.29 21.90
CA ASN A 45 -13.22 26.72 22.15
C ASN A 45 -14.00 26.95 23.45
N TYR A 46 -15.11 26.25 23.68
CA TYR A 46 -15.89 26.33 24.89
C TYR A 46 -15.03 26.07 26.15
N ALA A 47 -14.10 25.13 26.08
CA ALA A 47 -13.21 24.83 27.22
C ALA A 47 -12.23 25.94 27.57
N ARG A 48 -11.89 26.80 26.59
CA ARG A 48 -10.90 27.89 26.73
C ARG A 48 -11.51 29.26 27.05
N GLU A 49 -12.81 29.45 26.83
CA GLU A 49 -13.47 30.74 26.93
C GLU A 49 -14.01 31.04 28.35
N GLU A 50 -14.22 32.31 28.63
CA GLU A 50 -14.83 32.77 29.88
C GLU A 50 -16.34 32.50 29.94
N GLU A 51 -16.92 32.55 31.14
CA GLU A 51 -18.31 32.13 31.42
C GLU A 51 -19.36 32.82 30.50
N GLN A 52 -19.15 34.09 30.17
CA GLN A 52 -20.09 34.85 29.34
C GLN A 52 -20.08 34.40 27.88
N GLN A 53 -18.91 33.98 27.37
CA GLN A 53 -18.74 33.43 26.01
C GLN A 53 -19.17 31.96 25.95
N ARG A 54 -18.97 31.19 27.02
CA ARG A 54 -19.50 29.82 27.13
C ARG A 54 -21.03 29.78 27.01
N LYS A 55 -21.73 30.70 27.60
CA LYS A 55 -23.21 30.82 27.48
C LYS A 55 -23.68 31.07 26.04
N GLN A 56 -22.84 31.73 25.21
CA GLN A 56 -23.14 31.91 23.79
C GLN A 56 -22.82 30.69 22.91
N LEU A 57 -21.80 29.91 23.29
CA LEU A 57 -21.38 28.72 22.56
C LEU A 57 -22.24 27.48 22.87
N ALA A 58 -22.78 27.39 24.07
CA ALA A 58 -23.55 26.23 24.53
C ALA A 58 -24.75 25.86 23.61
N PRO A 59 -25.60 26.80 23.14
CA PRO A 59 -26.70 26.44 22.23
C PRO A 59 -26.23 25.88 20.89
N ALA A 60 -25.09 26.40 20.36
CA ALA A 60 -24.51 25.89 19.13
C ALA A 60 -23.97 24.46 19.29
N ILE A 61 -23.32 24.17 20.40
CA ILE A 61 -22.85 22.82 20.75
C ILE A 61 -24.02 21.85 20.81
N LEU A 62 -25.09 22.19 21.53
CA LEU A 62 -26.29 21.36 21.66
C LEU A 62 -26.96 21.10 20.30
N THR A 63 -26.96 22.10 19.41
CA THR A 63 -27.48 21.94 18.04
C THR A 63 -26.64 20.97 17.23
N LEU A 64 -25.30 21.11 17.27
CA LEU A 64 -24.37 20.23 16.57
C LEU A 64 -24.40 18.80 17.14
N GLU A 65 -24.59 18.64 18.45
CA GLU A 65 -24.76 17.30 19.06
C GLU A 65 -26.01 16.59 18.57
N ARG A 66 -27.14 17.33 18.44
CA ARG A 66 -28.37 16.77 17.88
C ARG A 66 -28.23 16.42 16.41
N GLU A 67 -27.58 17.30 15.64
CA GLU A 67 -27.31 17.05 14.22
C GLU A 67 -26.39 15.84 14.04
N LEU A 68 -25.32 15.72 14.83
CA LEU A 68 -24.43 14.57 14.83
C LEU A 68 -25.15 13.26 15.16
N ALA A 69 -26.06 13.29 16.14
CA ALA A 69 -26.86 12.11 16.50
C ALA A 69 -27.79 11.67 15.36
N LEU A 70 -28.40 12.61 14.63
CA LEU A 70 -29.22 12.32 13.46
C LEU A 70 -28.38 11.76 12.29
N LEU A 71 -27.22 12.34 12.03
CA LEU A 71 -26.32 11.86 10.98
C LEU A 71 -25.72 10.51 11.32
N GLN A 72 -25.46 10.23 12.58
CA GLN A 72 -25.02 8.91 13.04
C GLN A 72 -26.11 7.85 12.81
N ALA A 73 -27.36 8.17 13.16
CA ALA A 73 -28.49 7.27 12.91
C ALA A 73 -28.75 7.05 11.40
N ASP A 74 -28.56 8.07 10.58
CA ASP A 74 -28.67 7.96 9.12
C ASP A 74 -27.53 7.11 8.53
N TYR A 75 -26.31 7.32 8.99
CA TYR A 75 -25.16 6.49 8.62
C TYR A 75 -25.38 5.01 8.96
N GLU A 76 -25.80 4.71 10.18
CA GLU A 76 -26.10 3.33 10.63
C GLU A 76 -27.16 2.68 9.76
N ARG A 77 -28.22 3.43 9.41
CA ARG A 77 -29.27 2.95 8.54
C ARG A 77 -28.80 2.69 7.11
N VAL A 78 -27.98 3.56 6.56
CA VAL A 78 -27.38 3.39 5.22
C VAL A 78 -26.47 2.15 5.21
N VAL A 79 -25.64 1.97 6.23
CA VAL A 79 -24.80 0.78 6.40
C VAL A 79 -25.65 -0.50 6.49
N GLU A 80 -26.73 -0.47 7.26
CA GLU A 80 -27.64 -1.62 7.41
C GLU A 80 -28.29 -2.00 6.06
N VAL A 81 -28.79 -1.03 5.31
CA VAL A 81 -29.44 -1.26 4.01
C VAL A 81 -28.45 -1.82 2.97
N VAL A 82 -27.26 -1.25 2.90
CA VAL A 82 -26.21 -1.72 1.96
C VAL A 82 -25.73 -3.11 2.37
N SER A 83 -25.43 -3.33 3.65
CA SER A 83 -24.97 -4.63 4.15
C SER A 83 -26.03 -5.74 3.98
N ALA A 84 -27.30 -5.45 4.22
CA ALA A 84 -28.38 -6.40 4.01
C ALA A 84 -28.54 -6.81 2.53
N ARG A 85 -28.22 -5.89 1.62
CA ARG A 85 -28.24 -6.12 0.17
C ARG A 85 -27.08 -6.97 -0.30
N ASP A 86 -25.89 -6.70 0.20
CA ASP A 86 -24.66 -7.46 -0.11
C ASP A 86 -24.74 -8.88 0.45
N VAL A 87 -25.28 -9.04 1.65
CA VAL A 87 -25.57 -10.37 2.24
C VAL A 87 -26.57 -11.15 1.39
N LYS A 88 -27.63 -10.48 0.90
CA LYS A 88 -28.61 -11.12 0.03
C LYS A 88 -28.02 -11.52 -1.32
N ALA A 89 -27.16 -10.69 -1.89
CA ALA A 89 -26.42 -10.98 -3.12
C ALA A 89 -25.44 -12.16 -2.92
N ALA A 90 -24.69 -12.17 -1.83
CA ALA A 90 -23.77 -13.25 -1.47
C ALA A 90 -24.51 -14.58 -1.19
N LEU A 91 -25.68 -14.53 -0.58
CA LEU A 91 -26.52 -15.72 -0.37
C LEU A 91 -27.06 -16.27 -1.68
N VAL A 92 -27.50 -15.40 -2.60
CA VAL A 92 -27.95 -15.81 -3.95
C VAL A 92 -26.82 -16.42 -4.75
N GLU A 93 -25.62 -15.85 -4.68
CA GLU A 93 -24.42 -16.38 -5.35
C GLU A 93 -23.98 -17.73 -4.75
N TYR A 94 -24.06 -17.88 -3.44
CA TYR A 94 -23.81 -19.13 -2.74
C TYR A 94 -24.81 -20.23 -3.11
N ASP A 95 -26.10 -19.90 -3.21
CA ASP A 95 -27.14 -20.84 -3.62
C ASP A 95 -27.02 -21.20 -5.11
N GLN A 96 -26.64 -20.25 -5.97
CA GLN A 96 -26.37 -20.51 -7.39
C GLN A 96 -25.12 -21.38 -7.59
N ALA A 97 -24.07 -21.20 -6.79
CA ALA A 97 -22.87 -22.04 -6.81
C ALA A 97 -23.17 -23.50 -6.36
N LYS A 98 -24.16 -23.69 -5.50
CA LYS A 98 -24.63 -25.03 -5.11
C LYS A 98 -25.46 -25.74 -6.19
N LEU A 99 -26.11 -24.98 -7.08
CA LEU A 99 -26.98 -25.51 -8.15
C LEU A 99 -26.23 -25.86 -9.43
N GLN A 100 -24.94 -25.50 -9.56
CA GLN A 100 -24.14 -25.93 -10.71
C GLN A 100 -23.68 -27.39 -10.51
N PRO A 101 -24.05 -28.32 -11.42
CA PRO A 101 -23.59 -29.69 -11.34
C PRO A 101 -22.08 -29.73 -11.58
N LYS A 102 -21.33 -30.22 -10.60
CA LYS A 102 -19.93 -30.57 -10.81
C LYS A 102 -19.85 -31.64 -11.88
N THR A 103 -19.34 -31.29 -13.06
CA THR A 103 -18.97 -32.24 -14.10
C THR A 103 -17.93 -33.20 -13.52
N ALA A 104 -18.37 -34.42 -13.26
CA ALA A 104 -17.52 -35.47 -12.72
C ALA A 104 -16.60 -35.95 -13.86
N GLU A 105 -15.30 -35.76 -13.69
CA GLU A 105 -14.30 -36.54 -14.40
C GLU A 105 -14.43 -38.03 -14.02
N LYS A 106 -14.69 -38.85 -14.98
CA LYS A 106 -14.76 -40.31 -14.84
C LYS A 106 -13.35 -40.86 -14.58
N SER A 107 -13.02 -41.20 -13.36
CA SER A 107 -11.98 -42.16 -13.03
C SER A 107 -12.68 -43.51 -12.77
N LYS A 108 -12.38 -44.50 -13.64
CA LYS A 108 -12.75 -45.88 -13.44
C LYS A 108 -11.80 -46.54 -12.46
N THR A 109 -12.31 -47.00 -11.35
CA THR A 109 -11.98 -48.35 -10.78
C THR A 109 -12.97 -48.62 -9.65
N GLY A 110 -13.60 -49.75 -9.68
CA GLY A 110 -14.68 -50.16 -8.83
C GLY A 110 -14.27 -50.58 -7.46
N VAL A 111 -15.20 -50.51 -6.53
CA VAL A 111 -15.73 -51.58 -5.67
C VAL A 111 -16.90 -50.97 -4.89
N ALA A 112 -17.96 -51.76 -4.79
CA ALA A 112 -19.24 -51.41 -4.21
C ALA A 112 -19.16 -51.03 -2.70
N GLY A 113 -19.93 -50.02 -2.31
CA GLY A 113 -20.20 -49.68 -0.92
C GLY A 113 -21.15 -48.49 -0.91
N GLU A 114 -22.46 -48.73 -0.85
CA GLU A 114 -23.50 -47.73 -0.69
C GLU A 114 -23.28 -46.95 0.61
N ALA A 115 -22.81 -45.73 0.50
CA ALA A 115 -22.95 -44.72 1.57
C ALA A 115 -23.93 -43.65 1.06
N LYS A 116 -25.21 -43.81 1.43
CA LYS A 116 -26.20 -42.74 1.39
C LYS A 116 -25.70 -41.60 2.27
N SER A 117 -25.08 -40.62 1.71
CA SER A 117 -24.84 -39.33 2.37
C SER A 117 -26.17 -38.58 2.44
N SER A 118 -27.01 -38.95 3.45
CA SER A 118 -28.08 -38.09 3.90
C SER A 118 -27.45 -36.89 4.61
N TYR A 119 -27.35 -35.76 3.93
CA TYR A 119 -27.10 -34.48 4.60
C TYR A 119 -28.31 -34.14 5.45
N VAL A 120 -28.32 -34.63 6.69
CA VAL A 120 -29.17 -34.13 7.73
C VAL A 120 -28.51 -32.83 8.20
N PRO A 121 -29.19 -31.66 8.13
CA PRO A 121 -28.70 -30.45 8.77
C PRO A 121 -28.50 -30.82 10.26
N ASP A 122 -27.25 -30.92 10.67
CA ASP A 122 -26.90 -31.34 12.03
C ASP A 122 -27.44 -30.27 12.99
N ALA A 123 -28.62 -30.56 13.62
CA ALA A 123 -29.15 -29.73 14.70
C ALA A 123 -28.13 -29.55 15.83
N ASN A 124 -27.13 -30.44 15.93
CA ASN A 124 -25.99 -30.30 16.81
C ASN A 124 -24.96 -29.29 16.31
N ARG A 125 -24.96 -28.90 15.05
CA ARG A 125 -24.03 -27.86 14.52
C ARG A 125 -24.36 -26.49 15.10
N LEU A 126 -25.63 -26.19 15.33
CA LEU A 126 -26.08 -25.00 16.05
C LEU A 126 -25.68 -25.06 17.54
N LYS A 127 -25.75 -26.24 18.17
CA LYS A 127 -25.33 -26.44 19.57
C LYS A 127 -23.80 -26.38 19.78
N ARG A 128 -22.99 -26.48 18.73
CA ARG A 128 -21.52 -26.32 18.78
C ARG A 128 -21.07 -24.88 18.80
N ASN A 129 -21.94 -23.95 18.46
CA ASN A 129 -21.64 -22.53 18.50
C ASN A 129 -21.80 -22.02 19.94
N LEU A 130 -20.76 -21.39 20.48
CA LEU A 130 -20.77 -20.82 21.82
C LEU A 130 -21.97 -19.89 22.02
N VAL A 131 -22.30 -19.06 21.04
CA VAL A 131 -23.37 -18.05 21.09
C VAL A 131 -24.78 -18.69 21.08
N ALA A 132 -24.96 -19.79 20.36
CA ALA A 132 -26.26 -20.49 20.26
C ALA A 132 -26.55 -21.38 21.46
N ASN A 133 -25.91 -21.14 22.60
CA ASN A 133 -26.12 -21.91 23.83
C ASN A 133 -27.21 -21.32 24.67
N ASP A 134 -28.10 -22.17 25.23
CA ASP A 134 -29.21 -21.76 26.09
C ASP A 134 -28.74 -20.92 27.29
N TYR A 135 -27.52 -21.16 27.76
CA TYR A 135 -26.91 -20.38 28.83
C TYR A 135 -26.85 -18.87 28.53
N PHE A 136 -26.52 -18.49 27.28
CA PHE A 136 -26.48 -17.09 26.87
C PHE A 136 -27.86 -16.49 26.70
N VAL A 137 -28.82 -17.29 26.19
CA VAL A 137 -30.24 -16.87 26.04
C VAL A 137 -30.87 -16.56 27.39
N GLU A 138 -30.58 -17.37 28.41
CA GLU A 138 -31.16 -17.20 29.74
C GLU A 138 -30.55 -16.05 30.54
N ARG A 139 -29.29 -15.69 30.24
CA ARG A 139 -28.52 -14.75 31.07
C ARG A 139 -28.26 -13.39 30.45
N LEU A 140 -28.39 -13.24 29.16
CA LEU A 140 -28.37 -11.94 28.52
C LEU A 140 -29.74 -11.33 28.42
N SER A 141 -29.85 -10.02 28.33
CA SER A 141 -31.09 -9.37 27.93
C SER A 141 -31.42 -9.76 26.48
N ALA A 142 -32.69 -9.67 26.09
CA ALA A 142 -33.10 -9.97 24.71
C ALA A 142 -32.35 -9.10 23.67
N SER A 143 -32.04 -7.83 24.02
CA SER A 143 -31.26 -6.91 23.17
C SER A 143 -29.79 -7.32 23.07
N ASP A 144 -29.17 -7.68 24.21
CA ASP A 144 -27.76 -8.06 24.24
C ASP A 144 -27.53 -9.40 23.53
N TYR A 145 -28.42 -10.36 23.74
CA TYR A 145 -28.39 -11.64 23.03
C TYR A 145 -28.60 -11.47 21.52
N LYS A 146 -29.50 -10.58 21.11
CA LYS A 146 -29.70 -10.26 19.70
C LYS A 146 -28.43 -9.65 19.10
N SER A 147 -27.84 -8.68 19.77
CA SER A 147 -26.55 -8.05 19.30
C SER A 147 -25.43 -9.08 19.16
N LEU A 148 -25.29 -10.01 20.11
CA LEU A 148 -24.33 -11.09 20.06
C LEU A 148 -24.62 -12.08 18.92
N SER A 149 -25.89 -12.46 18.74
CA SER A 149 -26.31 -13.35 17.64
C SER A 149 -26.08 -12.71 16.27
N ASP A 150 -26.42 -11.44 16.11
CA ASP A 150 -26.18 -10.67 14.88
C ASP A 150 -24.66 -10.55 14.60
N ALA A 151 -23.84 -10.30 15.62
CA ALA A 151 -22.39 -10.29 15.50
C ALA A 151 -21.84 -11.65 15.02
N GLN A 152 -22.38 -12.75 15.56
CA GLN A 152 -22.01 -14.10 15.14
C GLN A 152 -22.38 -14.39 13.68
N GLN A 153 -23.53 -13.92 13.22
CA GLN A 153 -23.93 -14.07 11.81
C GLN A 153 -23.04 -13.23 10.87
N ARG A 154 -22.73 -11.98 11.26
CA ARG A 154 -21.86 -11.09 10.49
C ARG A 154 -20.42 -11.63 10.38
N GLU A 155 -19.97 -12.45 11.32
CA GLU A 155 -18.65 -13.06 11.27
C GLU A 155 -18.43 -13.92 10.02
N VAL A 156 -19.48 -14.56 9.52
CA VAL A 156 -19.42 -15.34 8.26
C VAL A 156 -19.12 -14.42 7.07
N VAL A 157 -19.75 -13.23 7.07
CA VAL A 157 -19.54 -12.23 6.01
C VAL A 157 -18.12 -11.68 6.04
N VAL A 158 -17.62 -11.34 7.23
CA VAL A 158 -16.23 -10.87 7.40
C VAL A 158 -15.25 -11.95 6.97
N LYS A 159 -15.48 -13.21 7.30
CA LYS A 159 -14.64 -14.31 6.85
C LYS A 159 -14.59 -14.40 5.33
N ALA A 160 -15.72 -14.28 4.64
CA ALA A 160 -15.78 -14.27 3.19
C ALA A 160 -15.04 -13.06 2.59
N ALA A 161 -15.18 -11.88 3.20
CA ALA A 161 -14.43 -10.68 2.78
C ALA A 161 -12.91 -10.86 2.91
N VAL A 162 -12.44 -11.45 4.00
CA VAL A 162 -11.03 -11.79 4.24
C VAL A 162 -10.52 -12.80 3.21
N GLU A 163 -11.30 -13.82 2.87
CA GLU A 163 -10.95 -14.79 1.83
C GLU A 163 -10.86 -14.14 0.44
N ASN A 164 -11.78 -13.23 0.13
CA ASN A 164 -11.75 -12.46 -1.12
C ASN A 164 -10.54 -11.52 -1.19
N GLN A 165 -10.16 -10.90 -0.06
CA GLN A 165 -8.94 -10.06 0.01
C GLN A 165 -7.68 -10.89 -0.31
N THR A 166 -7.60 -12.11 0.20
CA THR A 166 -6.51 -13.04 -0.14
C THR A 166 -6.47 -13.38 -1.64
N LYS A 167 -7.63 -13.54 -2.28
CA LYS A 167 -7.70 -13.76 -3.74
C LYS A 167 -7.23 -12.55 -4.52
N ARG A 168 -7.64 -11.33 -4.11
CA ARG A 168 -7.19 -10.07 -4.74
C ARG A 168 -5.68 -9.89 -4.65
N TYR A 169 -5.08 -10.30 -3.53
CA TYR A 169 -3.63 -10.33 -3.42
C TYR A 169 -2.98 -11.32 -4.41
N GLY A 170 -3.60 -12.49 -4.65
CA GLY A 170 -3.16 -13.41 -5.68
C GLY A 170 -3.18 -12.81 -7.09
N GLU A 171 -4.19 -11.99 -7.40
CA GLU A 171 -4.25 -11.24 -8.66
C GLU A 171 -3.16 -10.16 -8.75
N LEU A 172 -2.85 -9.49 -7.64
CA LEU A 172 -1.75 -8.52 -7.56
C LEU A 172 -0.38 -9.17 -7.82
N LEU A 173 -0.14 -10.36 -7.25
CA LEU A 173 1.04 -11.17 -7.52
C LEU A 173 1.15 -11.56 -9.01
N ALA A 174 0.04 -11.94 -9.63
CA ALA A 174 0.01 -12.26 -11.04
C ALA A 174 0.35 -11.04 -11.91
N LEU A 175 -0.18 -9.87 -11.59
CA LEU A 175 0.16 -8.62 -12.27
C LEU A 175 1.63 -8.26 -12.12
N GLN A 176 2.23 -8.45 -10.94
CA GLN A 176 3.66 -8.23 -10.72
C GLN A 176 4.51 -9.13 -11.63
N ARG A 177 4.17 -10.42 -11.75
CA ARG A 177 4.88 -11.34 -12.63
C ARG A 177 4.75 -10.94 -14.09
N GLN A 178 3.54 -10.65 -14.56
CA GLN A 178 3.31 -10.17 -15.92
C GLN A 178 4.11 -8.90 -16.22
N TYR A 179 4.15 -7.96 -15.28
CA TYR A 179 4.97 -6.75 -15.42
C TYR A 179 6.45 -7.09 -15.57
N MET A 180 6.97 -8.04 -14.78
CA MET A 180 8.38 -8.45 -14.87
C MET A 180 8.71 -9.18 -16.18
N GLU A 181 7.74 -9.77 -16.82
CA GLU A 181 7.87 -10.52 -18.08
C GLU A 181 7.49 -9.70 -19.32
N ALA A 182 6.93 -8.50 -19.15
CA ALA A 182 6.45 -7.65 -20.26
C ALA A 182 7.56 -7.40 -21.31
N PRO A 183 7.33 -7.71 -22.57
CA PRO A 183 8.35 -7.59 -23.62
C PRO A 183 8.57 -6.13 -24.06
N THR A 184 7.57 -5.26 -23.89
CA THR A 184 7.62 -3.87 -24.34
C THR A 184 7.35 -2.90 -23.19
N ARG A 185 7.81 -1.66 -23.36
CA ARG A 185 7.57 -0.59 -22.40
C ARG A 185 6.08 -0.26 -22.27
N GLU A 186 5.39 -0.18 -23.40
CA GLU A 186 3.96 0.14 -23.45
C GLU A 186 3.14 -0.88 -22.66
N GLU A 187 3.50 -2.15 -22.76
CA GLU A 187 2.85 -3.20 -22.01
C GLU A 187 3.19 -3.15 -20.52
N ALA A 188 4.45 -2.92 -20.18
CA ALA A 188 4.86 -2.73 -18.80
C ALA A 188 4.15 -1.53 -18.15
N ASP A 189 4.07 -0.40 -18.84
CA ASP A 189 3.37 0.80 -18.34
C ASP A 189 1.86 0.53 -18.14
N ARG A 190 1.23 -0.23 -19.04
CA ARG A 190 -0.15 -0.67 -18.89
C ARG A 190 -0.35 -1.54 -17.64
N LEU A 191 0.53 -2.53 -17.46
CA LEU A 191 0.48 -3.44 -16.30
C LEU A 191 0.77 -2.71 -14.99
N ALA A 192 1.69 -1.73 -15.00
CA ALA A 192 1.97 -0.89 -13.83
C ALA A 192 0.74 -0.09 -13.40
N LYS A 193 -0.01 0.48 -14.36
CA LYS A 193 -1.28 1.16 -14.04
C LYS A 193 -2.32 0.20 -13.46
N GLN A 194 -2.43 -1.01 -14.01
CA GLN A 194 -3.34 -2.03 -13.47
C GLN A 194 -2.93 -2.47 -12.06
N PHE A 195 -1.63 -2.63 -11.83
CA PHE A 195 -1.08 -2.95 -10.50
C PHE A 195 -1.43 -1.85 -9.49
N ALA A 196 -1.18 -0.59 -9.81
CA ALA A 196 -1.52 0.54 -8.94
C ALA A 196 -3.02 0.62 -8.64
N ALA A 197 -3.88 0.41 -9.62
CA ALA A 197 -5.33 0.36 -9.43
C ALA A 197 -5.75 -0.80 -8.51
N LYS A 198 -5.10 -1.97 -8.65
CA LYS A 198 -5.38 -3.12 -7.78
C LYS A 198 -4.91 -2.89 -6.34
N VAL A 199 -3.76 -2.24 -6.12
CA VAL A 199 -3.29 -1.81 -4.79
C VAL A 199 -4.32 -0.88 -4.14
N ALA A 200 -4.82 0.11 -4.88
CA ALA A 200 -5.85 1.02 -4.38
C ALA A 200 -7.15 0.28 -4.01
N GLN A 201 -7.59 -0.69 -4.81
CA GLN A 201 -8.73 -1.53 -4.47
C GLN A 201 -8.51 -2.33 -3.18
N ILE A 202 -7.32 -2.92 -2.99
CA ILE A 202 -6.99 -3.66 -1.76
C ILE A 202 -7.11 -2.74 -0.55
N ALA A 203 -6.58 -1.50 -0.63
CA ALA A 203 -6.67 -0.53 0.46
C ALA A 203 -8.12 -0.10 0.77
N GLU A 204 -8.97 0.03 -0.26
CA GLU A 204 -10.40 0.32 -0.09
C GLU A 204 -11.12 -0.81 0.67
N TYR A 205 -10.89 -2.07 0.27
CA TYR A 205 -11.44 -3.23 0.96
C TYR A 205 -10.89 -3.45 2.36
N ASP A 206 -9.66 -3.03 2.64
CA ASP A 206 -9.09 -3.05 3.98
C ASP A 206 -9.91 -2.20 4.96
N ASN A 207 -10.34 -1.01 4.52
CA ASN A 207 -11.20 -0.15 5.33
C ASN A 207 -12.55 -0.79 5.61
N GLU A 208 -13.15 -1.45 4.61
CA GLU A 208 -14.42 -2.17 4.79
C GLU A 208 -14.28 -3.33 5.79
N ILE A 209 -13.26 -4.19 5.62
CA ILE A 209 -13.01 -5.32 6.53
C ILE A 209 -12.78 -4.82 7.95
N THR A 210 -11.96 -3.77 8.11
CA THR A 210 -11.65 -3.20 9.43
C THR A 210 -12.90 -2.67 10.12
N SER A 211 -13.75 -1.93 9.38
CA SER A 211 -15.00 -1.39 9.92
C SER A 211 -15.95 -2.51 10.37
N MET A 212 -16.22 -3.48 9.49
CA MET A 212 -17.10 -4.61 9.81
C MET A 212 -16.59 -5.42 11.00
N TRP A 213 -15.30 -5.72 11.02
CA TRP A 213 -14.70 -6.55 12.06
C TRP A 213 -14.65 -5.86 13.41
N SER A 214 -14.30 -4.58 13.46
CA SER A 214 -14.21 -3.83 14.72
C SER A 214 -15.53 -3.81 15.46
N SER A 215 -16.62 -3.45 14.79
CA SER A 215 -17.97 -3.44 15.38
C SER A 215 -18.37 -4.82 15.92
N LEU A 216 -18.15 -5.86 15.13
CA LEU A 216 -18.45 -7.25 15.50
C LEU A 216 -17.64 -7.69 16.73
N TYR A 217 -16.36 -7.41 16.74
CA TYR A 217 -15.45 -7.77 17.83
C TYR A 217 -15.89 -7.13 19.14
N TYR A 218 -16.15 -5.82 19.14
CA TYR A 218 -16.60 -5.11 20.33
C TYR A 218 -17.95 -5.62 20.84
N ASN A 219 -18.91 -5.90 19.98
CA ASN A 219 -20.22 -6.43 20.37
C ASN A 219 -20.11 -7.81 21.05
N LYS A 220 -19.25 -8.68 20.52
CA LYS A 220 -19.00 -9.99 21.15
C LYS A 220 -18.31 -9.83 22.50
N MET A 221 -17.26 -9.03 22.58
CA MET A 221 -16.51 -8.83 23.83
C MET A 221 -17.40 -8.24 24.90
N TYR A 222 -18.19 -7.23 24.56
CA TYR A 222 -19.16 -6.63 25.50
C TYR A 222 -20.16 -7.66 26.06
N ALA A 223 -20.74 -8.49 25.21
CA ALA A 223 -21.69 -9.52 25.65
C ALA A 223 -21.02 -10.59 26.54
N TYR A 224 -19.78 -10.94 26.25
CA TYR A 224 -18.99 -11.89 27.02
C TYR A 224 -18.62 -11.31 28.40
N ASP A 225 -18.22 -10.05 28.45
CA ASP A 225 -17.94 -9.35 29.70
C ASP A 225 -19.17 -9.29 30.59
N LEU A 226 -20.38 -9.00 30.06
CA LEU A 226 -21.62 -9.04 30.82
C LEU A 226 -21.92 -10.43 31.43
N ILE A 227 -21.65 -11.50 30.69
CA ILE A 227 -21.79 -12.86 31.19
C ILE A 227 -20.80 -13.12 32.33
N MET A 228 -19.59 -12.63 32.20
CA MET A 228 -18.57 -12.85 33.24
C MET A 228 -18.86 -12.08 34.51
N GLU A 229 -19.28 -10.83 34.42
CA GLU A 229 -19.70 -10.01 35.54
C GLU A 229 -20.87 -10.67 36.32
N ARG A 230 -21.87 -11.18 35.60
CA ARG A 230 -23.03 -11.86 36.21
C ARG A 230 -22.65 -13.18 36.90
N ASN A 231 -21.50 -13.75 36.58
CA ASN A 231 -20.95 -14.91 37.26
C ASN A 231 -19.96 -14.56 38.38
N GLY A 232 -19.77 -13.29 38.69
CA GLY A 232 -18.83 -12.84 39.74
C GLY A 232 -17.36 -12.96 39.34
N ASN A 233 -17.07 -13.05 38.06
CA ASN A 233 -15.71 -13.21 37.52
C ASN A 233 -15.25 -11.91 36.86
N THR A 234 -14.64 -11.03 37.62
CA THR A 234 -14.06 -9.76 37.12
C THR A 234 -12.78 -9.89 36.32
N PRO A 235 -11.92 -10.94 36.43
CA PRO A 235 -10.61 -10.96 35.75
C PRO A 235 -10.65 -10.96 34.22
N MET A 236 -11.81 -11.22 33.59
CA MET A 236 -11.88 -11.34 32.13
C MET A 236 -12.07 -10.01 31.41
N LEU A 237 -12.48 -8.96 32.11
CA LEU A 237 -12.45 -7.58 31.58
C LEU A 237 -11.01 -7.17 31.21
N ASP A 238 -10.04 -7.50 32.09
CA ASP A 238 -8.63 -7.22 31.86
C ASP A 238 -8.09 -8.02 30.66
N PHE A 239 -8.55 -9.26 30.49
CA PHE A 239 -8.15 -10.10 29.38
C PHE A 239 -8.65 -9.58 28.02
N SER A 240 -9.87 -9.05 27.99
CA SER A 240 -10.45 -8.40 26.81
C SER A 240 -9.61 -7.18 26.40
N ALA A 241 -9.28 -6.30 27.35
CA ALA A 241 -8.44 -5.12 27.11
C ALA A 241 -7.02 -5.50 26.65
N GLU A 242 -6.41 -6.49 27.28
CA GLU A 242 -5.09 -7.01 26.91
C GLU A 242 -5.09 -7.62 25.49
N GLY A 243 -6.10 -8.41 25.15
CA GLY A 243 -6.25 -9.00 23.82
C GLY A 243 -6.39 -7.92 22.73
N THR A 244 -7.13 -6.86 22.99
CA THR A 244 -7.26 -5.70 22.09
C THR A 244 -5.92 -4.98 21.91
N ALA A 245 -5.25 -4.66 23.01
CA ALA A 245 -3.95 -3.97 22.98
C ALA A 245 -2.87 -4.80 22.28
N ARG A 246 -2.90 -6.13 22.45
CA ARG A 246 -1.99 -7.05 21.73
C ARG A 246 -2.27 -7.02 20.21
N ALA A 247 -3.53 -7.06 19.80
CA ALA A 247 -3.91 -6.98 18.41
C ALA A 247 -3.50 -5.66 17.76
N GLU A 248 -3.67 -4.56 18.47
CA GLU A 248 -3.26 -3.23 17.99
C GLU A 248 -1.73 -3.11 17.86
N ARG A 249 -0.98 -3.66 18.81
CA ARG A 249 0.48 -3.72 18.68
C ARG A 249 0.91 -4.54 17.47
N GLU A 250 0.33 -5.73 17.24
CA GLU A 250 0.66 -6.57 16.09
C GLU A 250 0.37 -5.85 14.76
N VAL A 251 -0.70 -5.09 14.65
CA VAL A 251 -0.99 -4.24 13.49
C VAL A 251 0.06 -3.15 13.32
N ASN A 252 0.35 -2.39 14.38
CA ASN A 252 1.28 -1.26 14.31
C ASN A 252 2.72 -1.69 13.99
N GLU A 253 3.15 -2.84 14.51
CA GLU A 253 4.49 -3.37 14.26
C GLU A 253 4.68 -3.95 12.86
N ASN A 254 3.60 -4.32 12.17
CA ASN A 254 3.66 -5.05 10.92
C ASN A 254 3.04 -4.31 9.72
N SER A 255 2.47 -3.12 9.91
CA SER A 255 1.77 -2.37 8.85
C SER A 255 2.67 -2.04 7.65
N ASP A 256 3.97 -1.82 7.89
CA ASP A 256 4.93 -1.55 6.82
C ASP A 256 5.40 -2.80 6.07
N LEU A 257 5.19 -3.98 6.64
CA LEU A 257 5.67 -5.25 6.09
C LEU A 257 4.63 -5.92 5.20
N TYR A 258 3.34 -5.74 5.48
CA TYR A 258 2.27 -6.49 4.84
C TYR A 258 1.38 -5.62 3.97
N GLN A 259 0.84 -6.23 2.93
CA GLN A 259 0.00 -5.58 1.91
C GLN A 259 -1.39 -5.18 2.44
N SER A 260 -1.87 -5.82 3.50
CA SER A 260 -3.20 -5.62 4.06
C SER A 260 -3.15 -5.56 5.57
N ASP A 261 -3.28 -4.37 6.14
CA ASP A 261 -3.37 -4.13 7.58
C ASP A 261 -4.66 -4.72 8.15
N ALA A 262 -5.73 -4.72 7.35
CA ALA A 262 -7.01 -5.30 7.74
C ALA A 262 -6.91 -6.80 8.02
N LEU A 263 -6.14 -7.55 7.22
CA LEU A 263 -5.92 -8.97 7.46
C LEU A 263 -5.11 -9.21 8.73
N VAL A 264 -4.06 -8.44 8.97
CA VAL A 264 -3.27 -8.52 10.20
C VAL A 264 -4.16 -8.25 11.41
N GLY A 265 -4.90 -7.15 11.39
CA GLY A 265 -5.81 -6.76 12.46
C GLY A 265 -6.94 -7.78 12.69
N TYR A 266 -7.50 -8.32 11.61
CA TYR A 266 -8.50 -9.37 11.69
C TYR A 266 -7.97 -10.62 12.40
N TYR A 267 -6.84 -11.16 11.94
CA TYR A 267 -6.31 -12.41 12.51
C TYR A 267 -5.80 -12.22 13.94
N ALA A 268 -5.20 -11.08 14.27
CA ALA A 268 -4.78 -10.78 15.63
C ALA A 268 -5.97 -10.74 16.60
N ARG A 269 -7.01 -9.98 16.25
CA ARG A 269 -8.26 -9.92 17.07
C ARG A 269 -9.00 -11.25 17.09
N LYS A 270 -9.01 -11.98 15.97
CA LYS A 270 -9.65 -13.31 15.92
C LYS A 270 -8.97 -14.31 16.85
N LYS A 271 -7.64 -14.31 16.91
CA LYS A 271 -6.89 -15.14 17.88
C LYS A 271 -7.27 -14.76 19.31
N ALA A 272 -7.26 -13.47 19.65
CA ALA A 272 -7.63 -13.00 20.97
C ALA A 272 -9.08 -13.39 21.33
N LEU A 273 -10.01 -13.22 20.39
CA LEU A 273 -11.41 -13.60 20.58
C LEU A 273 -11.57 -15.11 20.85
N ILE A 274 -10.90 -15.96 20.08
CA ILE A 274 -10.99 -17.43 20.26
C ILE A 274 -10.35 -17.86 21.58
N GLU A 275 -9.26 -17.26 22.01
CA GLU A 275 -8.67 -17.50 23.32
C GLU A 275 -9.64 -17.13 24.44
N TYR A 276 -10.33 -16.01 24.31
CA TYR A 276 -11.36 -15.57 25.24
C TYR A 276 -12.56 -16.53 25.27
N GLU A 277 -13.09 -16.89 24.09
CA GLU A 277 -14.19 -17.85 23.97
C GLU A 277 -13.84 -19.24 24.56
N LEU A 278 -12.60 -19.68 24.41
CA LEU A 278 -12.09 -20.92 25.01
C LEU A 278 -12.08 -20.86 26.54
N GLN A 279 -11.63 -19.76 27.13
CA GLN A 279 -11.66 -19.59 28.58
C GLN A 279 -13.10 -19.53 29.09
N LEU A 280 -13.95 -18.76 28.44
CA LEU A 280 -15.37 -18.64 28.78
C LEU A 280 -16.08 -20.01 28.71
N ALA A 281 -15.89 -20.77 27.64
CA ALA A 281 -16.44 -22.12 27.51
C ALA A 281 -15.96 -23.08 28.59
N SER A 282 -14.68 -22.95 29.00
CA SER A 282 -14.09 -23.78 30.07
C SER A 282 -14.70 -23.42 31.43
N MET A 283 -14.83 -22.14 31.77
CA MET A 283 -15.39 -21.67 33.03
C MET A 283 -16.90 -22.03 33.15
N LEU A 284 -17.63 -21.96 32.05
CA LEU A 284 -19.05 -22.30 32.01
C LEU A 284 -19.31 -23.81 31.82
N SER A 285 -18.24 -24.63 31.78
CA SER A 285 -18.33 -26.09 31.58
C SER A 285 -19.00 -26.50 30.26
N LEU A 286 -18.93 -25.65 29.21
CA LEU A 286 -19.51 -25.89 27.90
C LEU A 286 -18.53 -26.75 27.03
N THR A 287 -18.42 -28.03 27.36
CA THR A 287 -17.40 -28.95 26.80
C THR A 287 -17.45 -29.04 25.28
N THR A 288 -18.64 -29.17 24.68
CA THR A 288 -18.80 -29.28 23.21
C THR A 288 -18.34 -28.02 22.48
N SER A 289 -18.70 -26.83 22.98
CA SER A 289 -18.27 -25.54 22.44
C SER A 289 -16.76 -25.38 22.58
N ARG A 290 -16.21 -25.70 23.74
CA ARG A 290 -14.76 -25.66 24.01
C ARG A 290 -13.97 -26.51 23.03
N ASP A 291 -14.40 -27.75 22.78
CA ASP A 291 -13.66 -28.66 21.90
C ASP A 291 -13.74 -28.20 20.43
N SER A 292 -14.87 -27.62 19.99
CA SER A 292 -14.98 -26.97 18.68
C SER A 292 -14.06 -25.74 18.56
N LEU A 293 -13.97 -24.92 19.60
CA LEU A 293 -13.10 -23.74 19.62
C LEU A 293 -11.61 -24.11 19.60
N LYS A 294 -11.21 -25.24 20.21
CA LYS A 294 -9.83 -25.76 20.12
C LYS A 294 -9.43 -26.07 18.68
N VAL A 295 -10.33 -26.62 17.87
CA VAL A 295 -10.08 -26.89 16.45
C VAL A 295 -9.85 -25.59 15.72
N VAL A 296 -10.71 -24.59 15.93
CA VAL A 296 -10.55 -23.26 15.31
C VAL A 296 -9.25 -22.59 15.74
N ALA A 297 -8.89 -22.67 17.03
CA ALA A 297 -7.62 -22.14 17.53
C ALA A 297 -6.40 -22.79 16.86
N ALA A 298 -6.43 -24.11 16.67
CA ALA A 298 -5.36 -24.84 15.98
C ALA A 298 -5.25 -24.45 14.49
N GLU A 299 -6.37 -24.27 13.80
CA GLU A 299 -6.40 -23.80 12.42
C GLU A 299 -5.82 -22.38 12.31
N LEU A 300 -6.19 -21.47 13.20
CA LEU A 300 -5.67 -20.08 13.20
C LEU A 300 -4.17 -20.01 13.51
N LYS A 301 -3.67 -20.91 14.38
CA LYS A 301 -2.24 -20.99 14.70
C LYS A 301 -1.39 -21.40 13.49
N ASN A 302 -1.91 -22.29 12.66
CA ASN A 302 -1.19 -22.87 11.53
C ASN A 302 -1.41 -22.08 10.22
N ARG A 303 -2.33 -21.13 10.20
CA ARG A 303 -2.64 -20.35 9.00
C ARG A 303 -1.64 -19.22 8.80
N ASP A 304 -0.98 -19.22 7.65
CA ASP A 304 -0.20 -18.04 7.21
C ASP A 304 -1.14 -17.03 6.54
N TYR A 305 -1.23 -15.84 7.13
CA TYR A 305 -2.05 -14.72 6.65
C TYR A 305 -1.19 -13.52 6.23
N ARG A 306 0.13 -13.69 6.25
CA ARG A 306 1.08 -12.62 5.97
C ARG A 306 1.21 -12.42 4.46
N LEU A 307 0.62 -11.36 3.97
CA LEU A 307 0.68 -10.96 2.57
C LEU A 307 1.77 -9.90 2.42
N SER A 308 2.98 -10.32 2.05
CA SER A 308 4.14 -9.41 1.91
C SER A 308 3.82 -8.22 1.00
N LYS A 309 4.35 -7.04 1.35
CA LYS A 309 4.16 -5.83 0.57
C LYS A 309 4.80 -5.98 -0.81
N LEU A 310 4.03 -5.74 -1.85
CA LEU A 310 4.46 -5.88 -3.22
C LEU A 310 4.76 -4.51 -3.83
N SER A 311 5.86 -4.41 -4.53
CA SER A 311 6.22 -3.23 -5.30
C SER A 311 6.71 -3.62 -6.69
N LEU A 312 6.54 -2.73 -7.65
CA LEU A 312 7.09 -2.89 -8.99
C LEU A 312 8.45 -2.22 -9.06
N GLN A 313 9.46 -2.99 -9.39
CA GLN A 313 10.77 -2.43 -9.72
C GLN A 313 10.73 -1.88 -11.13
N ARG A 314 11.16 -0.63 -11.29
CA ARG A 314 11.25 0.00 -12.62
C ARG A 314 12.16 -0.80 -13.52
N ARG A 315 11.69 -1.04 -14.76
CA ARG A 315 12.43 -1.84 -15.76
C ARG A 315 12.99 -0.97 -16.85
N SER A 316 14.17 -1.35 -17.33
CA SER A 316 14.81 -0.74 -18.50
C SER A 316 14.39 -1.49 -19.78
N PHE A 317 14.07 -0.73 -20.83
CA PHE A 317 13.74 -1.24 -22.17
C PHE A 317 14.75 -0.66 -23.20
N ILE A 318 16.03 -0.73 -22.84
CA ILE A 318 17.11 -0.28 -23.69
C ILE A 318 17.41 -1.33 -24.76
N HIS A 319 17.50 -0.89 -26.01
CA HIS A 319 17.98 -1.71 -27.10
C HIS A 319 19.49 -1.57 -27.18
N TYR A 320 20.19 -2.67 -26.96
CA TYR A 320 21.65 -2.73 -27.03
C TYR A 320 22.05 -3.28 -28.41
N GLU A 321 23.13 -2.75 -28.98
CA GLU A 321 23.58 -3.08 -30.31
C GLU A 321 25.12 -3.05 -30.40
N ASP A 322 25.70 -4.10 -30.96
CA ASP A 322 27.11 -4.22 -31.18
C ASP A 322 27.57 -3.40 -32.41
N ILE A 323 28.88 -3.19 -32.50
CA ILE A 323 29.48 -2.50 -33.66
C ILE A 323 29.64 -3.49 -34.80
N GLU A 324 29.06 -3.17 -35.95
CA GLU A 324 29.33 -3.84 -37.20
C GLU A 324 29.99 -2.89 -38.20
N VAL A 325 30.73 -3.43 -39.19
CA VAL A 325 31.26 -2.69 -40.31
C VAL A 325 30.64 -3.18 -41.60
N LYS A 326 29.91 -2.30 -42.29
CA LYS A 326 29.28 -2.60 -43.59
C LYS A 326 30.22 -2.21 -44.72
N LYS A 327 30.41 -3.12 -45.70
CA LYS A 327 31.22 -2.86 -46.92
C LYS A 327 30.57 -1.82 -47.85
N THR A 328 29.23 -1.79 -47.86
CA THR A 328 28.45 -0.79 -48.61
C THR A 328 27.92 0.28 -47.66
N PRO A 329 27.86 1.56 -48.11
CA PRO A 329 27.34 2.63 -47.26
C PRO A 329 25.92 2.33 -46.78
N PHE A 330 25.76 2.12 -45.48
CA PHE A 330 24.47 1.90 -44.87
C PHE A 330 23.69 3.22 -44.72
N TYR A 331 24.39 4.28 -44.32
CA TYR A 331 23.80 5.61 -44.24
C TYR A 331 23.96 6.35 -45.53
N THR A 332 22.89 6.98 -45.99
CA THR A 332 22.82 7.73 -47.26
C THR A 332 21.92 8.95 -47.06
N SER A 333 21.73 9.78 -48.08
CA SER A 333 20.75 10.87 -48.05
C SER A 333 19.31 10.38 -47.85
N LYS A 334 19.01 9.15 -48.28
CA LYS A 334 17.68 8.50 -48.06
C LYS A 334 17.59 7.79 -46.71
N ASN A 335 18.70 7.40 -46.13
CA ASN A 335 18.80 6.77 -44.81
C ASN A 335 19.85 7.50 -43.96
N PRO A 336 19.57 8.71 -43.47
CA PRO A 336 20.53 9.49 -42.71
C PRO A 336 20.81 8.89 -41.34
N VAL A 337 21.96 9.22 -40.74
CA VAL A 337 22.26 8.85 -39.37
C VAL A 337 21.19 9.44 -38.45
N PRO A 338 20.53 8.61 -37.61
CA PRO A 338 19.47 9.07 -36.73
C PRO A 338 20.01 9.89 -35.54
N ARG A 339 19.15 10.65 -34.91
CA ARG A 339 19.44 11.25 -33.60
C ARG A 339 19.60 10.18 -32.54
N THR A 340 20.48 10.41 -31.58
CA THR A 340 20.69 9.51 -30.45
C THR A 340 19.40 9.35 -29.65
N LYS A 341 18.91 8.11 -29.51
CA LYS A 341 17.78 7.80 -28.67
C LYS A 341 18.21 7.84 -27.20
N VAL A 342 17.58 8.68 -26.43
CA VAL A 342 17.77 8.78 -24.98
C VAL A 342 16.71 7.96 -24.29
N TYR A 343 17.11 7.15 -23.31
CA TYR A 343 16.24 6.33 -22.49
C TYR A 343 16.13 6.97 -21.11
N ASP A 344 14.94 7.13 -20.62
CA ASP A 344 14.63 7.78 -19.34
C ASP A 344 14.91 6.90 -18.11
N PHE A 345 15.28 5.63 -18.32
CA PHE A 345 15.68 4.72 -17.27
C PHE A 345 16.65 3.65 -17.75
N GLY A 346 17.65 3.38 -16.93
CA GLY A 346 18.69 2.40 -17.18
C GLY A 346 19.97 3.03 -17.73
N VAL A 347 20.98 2.20 -17.94
CA VAL A 347 22.32 2.61 -18.36
C VAL A 347 22.61 2.10 -19.75
N ILE A 348 23.10 2.97 -20.65
CA ILE A 348 23.61 2.60 -21.94
C ILE A 348 24.97 3.30 -22.21
N TYR A 349 25.92 2.50 -22.59
CA TYR A 349 27.26 2.97 -23.00
C TYR A 349 27.29 3.07 -24.52
N ARG A 350 27.75 4.19 -25.04
CA ARG A 350 28.02 4.39 -26.47
C ARG A 350 29.41 4.95 -26.65
N ILE A 351 30.00 4.70 -27.82
CA ILE A 351 31.36 5.23 -28.10
C ILE A 351 31.22 6.45 -28.96
N ARG A 352 31.64 7.59 -28.46
CA ARG A 352 31.76 8.82 -29.22
C ARG A 352 32.99 8.71 -30.15
N ILE A 353 32.76 8.74 -31.46
CA ILE A 353 33.80 8.62 -32.49
C ILE A 353 34.30 9.96 -33.00
N GLY A 354 33.63 11.05 -32.70
CA GLY A 354 34.07 12.40 -33.08
C GLY A 354 33.08 13.49 -32.65
N LEU A 355 33.65 14.72 -32.64
CA LEU A 355 32.91 15.97 -32.51
C LEU A 355 33.16 16.78 -33.77
N PHE A 356 32.11 17.23 -34.45
CA PHE A 356 32.19 17.89 -35.75
C PHE A 356 31.41 19.20 -35.70
N THR A 357 31.98 20.28 -36.26
CA THR A 357 31.27 21.57 -36.42
C THR A 357 30.20 21.50 -37.51
N ASN A 358 30.40 20.65 -38.51
CA ASN A 358 29.42 20.33 -39.54
C ASN A 358 29.21 18.82 -39.61
N ARG A 359 28.12 18.39 -40.23
CA ARG A 359 27.87 16.95 -40.42
C ARG A 359 29.00 16.35 -41.29
N PRO A 360 29.70 15.33 -40.77
CA PRO A 360 30.81 14.73 -41.49
C PRO A 360 30.33 14.02 -42.76
N ASN A 361 31.21 13.90 -43.74
CA ASN A 361 30.96 13.02 -44.87
C ASN A 361 30.85 11.56 -44.36
N ILE A 362 29.90 10.81 -44.92
CA ILE A 362 29.61 9.41 -44.52
C ILE A 362 30.86 8.53 -44.67
N SER A 363 31.71 8.80 -45.67
CA SER A 363 32.99 8.09 -45.86
C SER A 363 33.95 8.23 -44.66
N ALA A 364 33.89 9.37 -43.94
CA ALA A 364 34.70 9.59 -42.74
C ALA A 364 34.26 8.70 -41.57
N LEU A 365 33.04 8.17 -41.60
CA LEU A 365 32.47 7.27 -40.60
C LEU A 365 32.81 5.79 -40.85
N ARG A 366 33.59 5.49 -41.87
CA ARG A 366 34.24 4.17 -42.14
C ARG A 366 33.30 2.97 -42.17
N GLY A 367 32.00 3.18 -42.48
CA GLY A 367 31.01 2.12 -42.62
C GLY A 367 30.58 1.48 -41.30
N VAL A 368 30.93 2.04 -40.12
CA VAL A 368 30.48 1.51 -38.83
C VAL A 368 28.99 1.74 -38.62
N VAL A 369 28.32 0.76 -38.05
CA VAL A 369 26.91 0.77 -37.66
C VAL A 369 26.73 0.08 -36.30
N PRO A 370 25.70 0.40 -35.50
CA PRO A 370 24.78 1.52 -35.71
C PRO A 370 25.38 2.84 -35.30
N LEU A 371 25.07 3.90 -36.04
CA LEU A 371 25.48 5.25 -35.72
C LEU A 371 24.27 6.05 -35.20
N SER A 372 24.56 6.98 -34.31
CA SER A 372 23.64 8.05 -33.93
C SER A 372 24.38 9.34 -33.68
N TYR A 373 23.68 10.49 -33.69
CA TYR A 373 24.27 11.77 -33.37
C TYR A 373 23.44 12.61 -32.43
N THR A 374 24.07 13.54 -31.72
CA THR A 374 23.40 14.59 -30.96
C THR A 374 24.09 15.94 -31.15
N ASP A 375 23.30 17.00 -31.13
CA ASP A 375 23.74 18.40 -31.15
C ASP A 375 23.43 19.11 -29.80
N ALA A 376 22.76 18.40 -28.86
CA ALA A 376 22.23 18.99 -27.63
C ALA A 376 23.30 19.37 -26.59
N TYR A 377 24.41 18.65 -26.54
CA TYR A 377 25.38 18.77 -25.43
C TYR A 377 26.63 19.60 -25.74
N ASN A 378 26.82 20.06 -26.98
CA ASN A 378 28.06 20.65 -27.45
C ASN A 378 27.85 21.92 -28.28
N LYS A 379 27.15 22.94 -27.78
CA LYS A 379 27.04 24.29 -28.31
C LYS A 379 27.31 24.42 -29.83
N GLY A 380 26.47 23.79 -30.66
CA GLY A 380 26.57 23.85 -32.12
C GLY A 380 27.52 22.82 -32.77
N MET A 381 28.08 21.89 -32.02
CA MET A 381 28.84 20.76 -32.55
C MET A 381 27.98 19.48 -32.56
N TYR A 382 28.22 18.62 -33.56
CA TYR A 382 27.60 17.32 -33.70
C TYR A 382 28.51 16.26 -33.09
N ALA A 383 28.04 15.59 -32.01
CA ALA A 383 28.71 14.42 -31.46
C ALA A 383 28.13 13.15 -32.12
N TYR A 384 28.99 12.32 -32.70
CA TYR A 384 28.61 11.06 -33.34
C TYR A 384 29.00 9.88 -32.43
N PHE A 385 28.03 8.96 -32.25
CA PHE A 385 28.18 7.79 -31.41
C PHE A 385 27.94 6.52 -32.22
N VAL A 386 28.61 5.44 -31.79
CA VAL A 386 28.45 4.11 -32.36
C VAL A 386 28.20 3.09 -31.28
N GLY A 387 27.40 2.07 -31.63
CA GLY A 387 27.03 1.00 -30.75
C GLY A 387 26.06 1.41 -29.64
N GLY A 388 25.72 0.47 -28.80
CA GLY A 388 24.91 0.64 -27.61
C GLY A 388 25.15 -0.55 -26.70
N PHE A 389 26.04 -0.42 -25.72
CA PHE A 389 26.51 -1.53 -24.90
C PHE A 389 25.84 -1.54 -23.54
N ARG A 390 25.72 -2.74 -22.98
CA ARG A 390 25.14 -2.97 -21.67
C ARG A 390 26.14 -2.69 -20.56
N THR A 391 27.39 -3.01 -20.78
CA THR A 391 28.47 -2.91 -19.78
C THR A 391 29.57 -1.99 -20.19
N GLU A 392 30.24 -1.43 -19.22
CA GLU A 392 31.45 -0.61 -19.43
C GLU A 392 32.56 -1.39 -20.12
N GLN A 393 32.70 -2.68 -19.79
CA GLN A 393 33.70 -3.55 -20.36
C GLN A 393 33.50 -3.75 -21.87
N GLU A 394 32.27 -4.07 -22.31
CA GLU A 394 31.90 -4.18 -23.71
C GLU A 394 32.23 -2.88 -24.50
N ALA A 395 31.91 -1.72 -23.89
CA ALA A 395 32.21 -0.43 -24.50
C ALA A 395 33.72 -0.17 -24.61
N LYS A 396 34.53 -0.57 -23.63
CA LYS A 396 36.01 -0.47 -23.68
C LYS A 396 36.61 -1.36 -24.77
N GLU A 397 36.08 -2.55 -24.94
CA GLU A 397 36.44 -3.46 -26.03
C GLU A 397 36.08 -2.85 -27.39
N GLY A 398 34.90 -2.25 -27.50
CA GLY A 398 34.47 -1.49 -28.68
C GLY A 398 35.38 -0.31 -28.99
N VAL A 399 35.88 0.43 -28.01
CA VAL A 399 36.89 1.48 -28.18
C VAL A 399 38.17 0.90 -28.81
N THR A 400 38.61 -0.24 -28.28
CA THR A 400 39.82 -0.91 -28.79
C THR A 400 39.63 -1.36 -30.24
N TYR A 401 38.45 -1.87 -30.59
CA TYR A 401 38.07 -2.26 -31.93
C TYR A 401 38.07 -1.03 -32.89
N LEU A 402 37.46 0.08 -32.49
CA LEU A 402 37.42 1.32 -33.30
C LEU A 402 38.80 1.92 -33.53
N LYS A 403 39.72 1.87 -32.57
CA LYS A 403 41.11 2.27 -32.76
C LYS A 403 41.79 1.46 -33.85
N LYS A 404 41.58 0.14 -33.92
CA LYS A 404 42.08 -0.71 -35.00
C LYS A 404 41.50 -0.35 -36.37
N LEU A 405 40.26 0.14 -36.41
CA LEU A 405 39.63 0.67 -37.63
C LEU A 405 40.15 2.08 -38.01
N GLY A 406 41.04 2.69 -37.20
CA GLY A 406 41.69 3.97 -37.47
C GLY A 406 40.92 5.18 -36.97
N PHE A 407 39.97 5.05 -36.07
CA PHE A 407 39.43 6.20 -35.33
C PHE A 407 40.49 6.68 -34.33
N ARG A 408 40.76 8.00 -34.29
CA ARG A 408 41.86 8.54 -33.47
C ARG A 408 41.57 8.51 -31.98
N ASP A 409 40.42 9.07 -31.57
CA ASP A 409 40.07 9.27 -30.16
C ASP A 409 38.61 8.83 -29.85
N PRO A 410 38.30 7.53 -30.00
CA PRO A 410 37.00 7.01 -29.55
C PRO A 410 36.96 7.02 -28.04
N ILE A 411 35.91 7.60 -27.47
CA ILE A 411 35.71 7.76 -26.03
C ILE A 411 34.33 7.16 -25.63
N VAL A 412 34.30 6.39 -24.55
CA VAL A 412 33.03 5.91 -24.00
C VAL A 412 32.28 7.07 -23.39
N ALA A 413 31.09 7.30 -23.88
CA ALA A 413 30.08 8.19 -23.30
C ALA A 413 28.91 7.36 -22.74
N VAL A 414 28.28 7.84 -21.69
CA VAL A 414 27.28 7.08 -20.96
C VAL A 414 26.00 7.89 -20.82
N TRP A 415 24.86 7.24 -20.89
CA TRP A 415 23.56 7.75 -20.43
C TRP A 415 23.10 6.90 -19.27
N VAL A 416 22.78 7.54 -18.14
CA VAL A 416 22.21 6.93 -16.96
C VAL A 416 20.89 7.65 -16.70
N ASP A 417 19.77 6.92 -16.75
CA ASP A 417 18.44 7.47 -16.51
C ASP A 417 18.12 8.75 -17.31
N GLY A 418 18.62 8.80 -18.55
CA GLY A 418 18.46 9.94 -19.46
C GLY A 418 19.53 11.03 -19.34
N GLU A 419 20.33 11.02 -18.30
CA GLU A 419 21.42 11.96 -18.08
C GLU A 419 22.68 11.56 -18.86
N TYR A 420 23.27 12.52 -19.56
CA TYR A 420 24.47 12.31 -20.40
C TYR A 420 25.77 12.59 -19.68
N TYR A 421 26.66 11.64 -19.69
CA TYR A 421 28.03 11.75 -19.19
C TYR A 421 29.02 11.62 -20.33
N PRO A 422 29.80 12.65 -20.61
CA PRO A 422 30.75 12.67 -21.74
C PRO A 422 31.85 11.61 -21.65
N THR A 423 32.20 11.19 -20.43
CA THR A 423 33.21 10.18 -20.14
C THR A 423 32.77 9.24 -19.00
N LEU A 424 33.39 8.07 -18.88
CA LEU A 424 33.22 7.16 -17.75
C LEU A 424 33.60 7.83 -16.42
N GLU A 425 34.63 8.65 -16.42
CA GLU A 425 35.10 9.35 -15.23
C GLU A 425 34.04 10.33 -14.70
N ASP A 426 33.37 11.06 -15.58
CA ASP A 426 32.27 11.96 -15.20
C ASP A 426 31.10 11.19 -14.60
N MET A 427 30.74 10.04 -15.19
CA MET A 427 29.72 9.16 -14.66
C MET A 427 30.10 8.64 -13.26
N HIS A 428 31.30 8.08 -13.12
CA HIS A 428 31.74 7.53 -11.82
C HIS A 428 31.83 8.62 -10.75
N ARG A 429 32.20 9.85 -11.11
CA ARG A 429 32.19 10.99 -10.20
C ARG A 429 30.77 11.36 -9.75
N SER A 430 29.84 11.37 -10.66
CA SER A 430 28.41 11.67 -10.36
C SER A 430 27.74 10.60 -9.53
N GLN A 431 28.02 9.33 -9.79
CA GLN A 431 27.40 8.19 -9.08
C GLN A 431 28.06 7.88 -7.73
N SER A 432 29.09 8.60 -7.31
CA SER A 432 29.66 8.44 -5.98
C SER A 432 28.63 8.79 -4.92
N GLN A 433 28.50 7.93 -3.92
CA GLN A 433 27.58 8.15 -2.80
C GLN A 433 28.19 9.11 -1.77
N TYR A 434 27.36 10.02 -1.26
CA TYR A 434 27.76 11.02 -0.28
C TYR A 434 26.77 11.04 0.89
N ASN A 435 27.32 11.30 2.10
CA ASN A 435 26.54 11.59 3.30
C ASN A 435 26.77 13.06 3.69
N LEU A 436 25.80 13.66 4.38
CA LEU A 436 25.97 14.94 5.07
C LEU A 436 26.22 14.67 6.53
N GLU A 437 27.26 15.24 7.09
CA GLU A 437 27.50 15.32 8.53
C GLU A 437 27.14 16.73 9.00
N ILE A 438 26.17 16.81 9.91
CA ILE A 438 25.74 18.08 10.53
C ILE A 438 26.22 18.11 11.96
N SER A 439 26.90 19.19 12.32
CA SER A 439 27.35 19.47 13.69
C SER A 439 26.94 20.89 14.11
N GLY A 440 27.01 21.19 15.40
CA GLY A 440 26.65 22.49 15.96
C GLY A 440 25.22 22.60 16.47
N VAL A 441 24.40 21.53 16.34
CA VAL A 441 23.03 21.51 16.84
C VAL A 441 22.78 20.29 17.74
N ALA A 442 22.00 20.50 18.80
CA ALA A 442 21.58 19.40 19.68
C ALA A 442 20.48 18.53 19.08
N THR A 443 19.58 19.12 18.27
CA THR A 443 18.47 18.46 17.58
C THR A 443 18.24 19.12 16.23
N LEU A 444 17.84 18.32 15.23
CA LEU A 444 17.35 18.85 13.95
C LEU A 444 15.91 19.30 14.15
N THR A 445 15.60 20.53 13.71
CA THR A 445 14.21 21.03 13.72
C THR A 445 13.34 20.26 12.74
N GLU A 446 12.02 20.30 12.95
CA GLU A 446 11.08 19.64 12.02
C GLU A 446 11.16 20.24 10.60
N ASP A 447 11.38 21.55 10.50
CA ASP A 447 11.56 22.21 9.22
C ASP A 447 12.82 21.71 8.48
N MET A 448 13.93 21.51 9.20
CA MET A 448 15.14 20.93 8.63
C MET A 448 14.91 19.49 8.16
N LYS A 449 14.20 18.68 8.95
CA LYS A 449 13.85 17.30 8.55
C LYS A 449 12.93 17.29 7.33
N ALA A 450 11.90 18.13 7.34
CA ALA A 450 10.98 18.27 6.18
C ALA A 450 11.75 18.71 4.92
N LYS A 451 12.70 19.63 5.05
CA LYS A 451 13.54 20.07 3.93
C LYS A 451 14.43 18.96 3.39
N ILE A 452 15.08 18.18 4.25
CA ILE A 452 15.88 17.01 3.87
C ILE A 452 15.00 16.01 3.10
N LEU A 453 13.84 15.64 3.65
CA LEU A 453 12.92 14.69 3.07
C LEU A 453 12.28 15.19 1.75
N SER A 454 12.18 16.50 1.55
CA SER A 454 11.71 17.08 0.27
C SER A 454 12.68 16.86 -0.89
N HIS A 455 13.99 16.75 -0.60
CA HIS A 455 15.00 16.41 -1.60
C HIS A 455 15.12 14.91 -1.83
N LYS A 456 14.95 14.11 -0.76
CA LYS A 456 15.01 12.66 -0.83
C LYS A 456 14.12 12.05 0.27
N SER A 457 12.96 11.55 -0.12
CA SER A 457 11.92 11.06 0.80
C SER A 457 12.33 9.81 1.61
N ASP A 458 13.24 9.01 1.08
CA ASP A 458 13.80 7.81 1.73
C ASP A 458 15.14 8.05 2.44
N CYS A 459 15.46 9.31 2.72
CA CYS A 459 16.72 9.69 3.34
C CYS A 459 16.78 9.24 4.81
N THR A 460 17.82 8.49 5.18
CA THR A 460 18.07 8.11 6.57
C THR A 460 18.69 9.26 7.34
N ILE A 461 18.18 9.54 8.53
CA ILE A 461 18.74 10.51 9.47
C ILE A 461 19.15 9.73 10.73
N SER A 462 20.44 9.65 10.98
CA SER A 462 20.99 8.96 12.16
C SER A 462 21.86 9.91 12.97
N ARG A 463 21.98 9.65 14.27
CA ARG A 463 22.85 10.40 15.17
C ARG A 463 24.06 9.55 15.53
N ILE A 464 25.25 10.09 15.29
CA ILE A 464 26.54 9.46 15.63
C ILE A 464 27.30 10.43 16.54
N GLY A 465 27.31 10.15 17.83
CA GLY A 465 27.89 11.05 18.84
C GLY A 465 27.13 12.37 18.91
N SER A 466 27.82 13.48 18.69
CA SER A 466 27.27 14.84 18.65
C SER A 466 26.76 15.26 17.29
N ASN A 467 27.04 14.47 16.24
CA ASN A 467 26.73 14.82 14.86
C ASN A 467 25.52 14.05 14.34
N PHE A 468 24.77 14.67 13.40
CA PHE A 468 23.77 13.97 12.60
C PHE A 468 24.39 13.56 11.30
N VAL A 469 24.18 12.31 10.89
CA VAL A 469 24.57 11.78 9.58
C VAL A 469 23.30 11.56 8.75
N ILE A 470 23.23 12.24 7.64
CA ILE A 470 22.11 12.24 6.71
C ILE A 470 22.60 11.63 5.40
N GLY A 471 21.96 10.69 4.94
CA GLY A 471 22.36 10.11 3.66
C GLY A 471 21.60 8.85 3.35
N THR A 472 21.88 8.23 2.23
CA THR A 472 22.97 8.39 1.26
C THR A 472 22.46 9.17 0.04
N PHE A 473 23.18 10.16 -0.42
CA PHE A 473 22.89 10.92 -1.65
C PHE A 473 23.69 10.36 -2.81
N GLU A 474 23.04 10.22 -3.95
CA GLU A 474 23.67 9.85 -5.21
C GLU A 474 24.19 11.11 -5.90
N GLY A 475 25.51 11.21 -5.99
CA GLY A 475 26.19 12.39 -6.54
C GLY A 475 26.40 13.53 -5.54
N LYS A 476 27.52 14.21 -5.71
CA LYS A 476 27.94 15.35 -4.87
C LYS A 476 26.99 16.53 -5.00
N SER A 477 26.45 16.77 -6.19
CA SER A 477 25.51 17.88 -6.47
C SER A 477 24.20 17.75 -5.67
N SER A 478 23.66 16.54 -5.53
CA SER A 478 22.46 16.29 -4.73
C SER A 478 22.72 16.56 -3.24
N ALA A 479 23.86 16.12 -2.74
CA ALA A 479 24.28 16.40 -1.37
C ALA A 479 24.54 17.91 -1.14
N GLU A 480 25.13 18.60 -2.13
CA GLU A 480 25.40 20.06 -2.06
C GLU A 480 24.10 20.88 -2.06
N ALA A 481 23.07 20.49 -2.81
CA ALA A 481 21.78 21.17 -2.80
C ALA A 481 21.14 21.15 -1.40
N VAL A 482 21.11 19.98 -0.76
CA VAL A 482 20.59 19.82 0.60
C VAL A 482 21.46 20.58 1.61
N ALA A 483 22.77 20.48 1.50
CA ALA A 483 23.70 21.19 2.38
C ALA A 483 23.55 22.71 2.27
N SER A 484 23.33 23.25 1.07
CA SER A 484 23.08 24.67 0.82
C SER A 484 21.80 25.14 1.50
N ASP A 485 20.71 24.39 1.33
CA ASP A 485 19.42 24.72 1.94
C ASP A 485 19.50 24.70 3.48
N LEU A 486 20.14 23.69 4.04
CA LEU A 486 20.31 23.58 5.50
C LEU A 486 21.15 24.73 6.08
N ARG A 487 22.23 25.13 5.39
CA ARG A 487 23.04 26.30 5.80
C ARG A 487 22.25 27.60 5.71
N ALA A 488 21.35 27.73 4.76
CA ALA A 488 20.45 28.89 4.64
C ALA A 488 19.43 28.97 5.76
N MET A 489 19.01 27.82 6.32
CA MET A 489 18.02 27.75 7.40
C MET A 489 18.62 28.09 8.79
N SER A 490 19.91 27.85 8.99
CA SER A 490 20.59 28.15 10.26
C SER A 490 22.07 28.45 10.02
N GLY A 491 22.51 29.63 10.43
CA GLY A 491 23.92 30.03 10.35
C GLY A 491 24.84 29.38 11.38
N GLU A 492 24.27 28.68 12.35
CA GLU A 492 25.01 28.05 13.46
C GLU A 492 25.44 26.60 13.17
N ILE A 493 24.90 26.01 12.11
CA ILE A 493 25.20 24.62 11.76
C ILE A 493 26.42 24.52 10.83
N SER A 494 27.25 23.55 11.11
CA SER A 494 28.29 23.13 10.16
C SER A 494 27.83 21.89 9.39
N VAL A 495 27.75 21.99 8.05
CA VAL A 495 27.35 20.89 7.17
C VAL A 495 28.55 20.48 6.34
N LYS A 496 29.03 19.26 6.52
CA LYS A 496 30.13 18.65 5.79
C LYS A 496 29.62 17.56 4.86
N ILE A 497 30.06 17.57 3.62
CA ILE A 497 29.75 16.51 2.64
C ILE A 497 30.89 15.49 2.68
N VAL A 498 30.54 14.25 3.00
CA VAL A 498 31.49 13.15 3.14
C VAL A 498 31.17 12.07 2.10
N LYS A 499 32.17 11.71 1.31
CA LYS A 499 32.03 10.59 0.38
C LYS A 499 31.93 9.29 1.18
N LYS A 500 30.90 8.49 0.88
CA LYS A 500 30.75 7.14 1.47
C LYS A 500 31.82 6.25 0.85
N GLN A 501 32.66 5.67 1.70
CA GLN A 501 33.69 4.71 1.28
C GLN A 501 33.08 3.36 0.94
#